data_e0744ecd99474cd5fa39e93865169412
#
_entry.id   e0744ecd99474cd5fa39e93865169412
#
_cell.length_a   1.000
_cell.length_b   1.000
_cell.length_c   1.000
_cell.angle_alpha   90.00
_cell.angle_beta   90.00
_cell.angle_gamma   90.00
#
_symmetry.space_group_name_H-M   'P 1'
#
loop_
_entity.id
_entity.type
_entity.pdbx_description
1 polymer ?
#
loop_
_entity_poly.entity_id
_entity_poly.type
_entity_poly.pdbx_seq_one_letter_code
_entity_poly.pdbx_strand_id
1 'polypeptide(L)'
;MTRLLLITKGHPFHKDKFFKIFDGLVADEESSVTEYTHVEQPAAQHFFDPDAAKNWDVFVMYDMPGIEFADSTARKHGTFPVKFHDPSDEFIAGSRALLEAGKGMVFLHHSIAAWPTWEEWAHVIGGRFHYQPGSLRGVDYPDSGYRHNVNHTIEVVDREHPIVKDIPSTFEFTDEVYLAPVLEDLVDPILRSNL
;
A
#
# COMPACT_ATOMS: atom_id res chain seq x y z
N MET A 1 -10.20 -0.64 21.31
CA MET A 1 -11.10 -0.10 20.27
C MET A 1 -10.23 0.60 19.25
N THR A 2 -10.33 0.19 18.00
CA THR A 2 -9.46 0.67 16.90
C THR A 2 -10.33 1.34 15.82
N ARG A 3 -10.01 2.58 15.49
CA ARG A 3 -10.68 3.39 14.45
C ARG A 3 -9.76 3.48 13.24
N LEU A 4 -10.29 3.14 12.06
CA LEU A 4 -9.51 3.15 10.84
C LEU A 4 -9.81 4.39 9.99
N LEU A 5 -8.78 4.98 9.38
CA LEU A 5 -8.92 5.85 8.23
C LEU A 5 -8.59 5.05 6.97
N LEU A 6 -9.60 4.74 6.17
CA LEU A 6 -9.45 3.99 4.92
C LEU A 6 -9.30 4.96 3.75
N ILE A 7 -8.15 4.91 3.10
CA ILE A 7 -7.78 5.82 2.02
C ILE A 7 -7.76 5.07 0.70
N THR A 8 -8.46 5.56 -0.31
CA THR A 8 -8.49 4.94 -1.64
C THR A 8 -8.27 5.95 -2.75
N LYS A 9 -8.10 5.50 -3.96
CA LYS A 9 -8.08 6.14 -5.28
C LYS A 9 -6.78 5.88 -6.03
N GLY A 10 -6.85 6.09 -7.33
CA GLY A 10 -5.71 5.93 -8.25
C GLY A 10 -5.80 4.68 -9.10
N HIS A 11 -6.53 3.66 -8.64
CA HIS A 11 -6.76 2.43 -9.39
C HIS A 11 -8.23 1.98 -9.28
N PRO A 12 -8.85 1.48 -10.38
CA PRO A 12 -10.18 0.87 -10.32
C PRO A 12 -10.17 -0.42 -9.48
N PHE A 13 -11.21 -0.63 -8.68
CA PHE A 13 -11.39 -1.84 -7.89
C PHE A 13 -12.88 -2.16 -7.65
N HIS A 14 -13.18 -3.35 -7.20
CA HIS A 14 -14.55 -3.77 -6.86
C HIS A 14 -14.96 -3.21 -5.50
N LYS A 15 -15.51 -1.99 -5.50
CA LYS A 15 -15.86 -1.24 -4.27
C LYS A 15 -16.68 -2.08 -3.29
N ASP A 16 -17.77 -2.69 -3.72
CA ASP A 16 -18.66 -3.47 -2.84
C ASP A 16 -17.94 -4.64 -2.14
N LYS A 17 -17.02 -5.32 -2.85
CA LYS A 17 -16.26 -6.44 -2.28
C LYS A 17 -15.20 -5.93 -1.32
N PHE A 18 -14.55 -4.83 -1.67
CA PHE A 18 -13.50 -4.23 -0.87
C PHE A 18 -14.05 -3.72 0.47
N PHE A 19 -15.12 -2.92 0.45
CA PHE A 19 -15.72 -2.39 1.67
C PHE A 19 -16.30 -3.47 2.57
N LYS A 20 -16.81 -4.59 2.02
CA LYS A 20 -17.28 -5.72 2.83
C LYS A 20 -16.22 -6.31 3.77
N ILE A 21 -14.92 -6.16 3.45
CA ILE A 21 -13.84 -6.58 4.35
C ILE A 21 -13.91 -5.76 5.64
N PHE A 22 -14.03 -4.45 5.51
CA PHE A 22 -14.05 -3.51 6.64
C PHE A 22 -15.40 -3.56 7.38
N ASP A 23 -16.51 -3.72 6.65
CA ASP A 23 -17.82 -3.96 7.25
C ASP A 23 -17.81 -5.24 8.10
N GLY A 24 -17.15 -6.29 7.62
CA GLY A 24 -16.95 -7.53 8.36
C GLY A 24 -16.12 -7.33 9.64
N LEU A 25 -15.02 -6.58 9.55
CA LEU A 25 -14.19 -6.26 10.71
C LEU A 25 -14.93 -5.48 11.80
N VAL A 26 -15.82 -4.56 11.41
CA VAL A 26 -16.64 -3.78 12.35
C VAL A 26 -17.77 -4.62 12.95
N ALA A 27 -18.32 -5.58 12.20
CA ALA A 27 -19.40 -6.44 12.64
C ALA A 27 -18.92 -7.63 13.50
N ASP A 28 -17.64 -7.96 13.48
CA ASP A 28 -17.05 -9.06 14.22
C ASP A 28 -16.84 -8.68 15.69
N GLU A 29 -17.52 -9.35 16.62
CA GLU A 29 -17.44 -9.11 18.05
C GLU A 29 -16.04 -9.41 18.63
N GLU A 30 -15.22 -10.21 17.97
CA GLU A 30 -13.84 -10.52 18.38
C GLU A 30 -12.84 -9.48 17.83
N SER A 31 -13.26 -8.64 16.88
CA SER A 31 -12.42 -7.60 16.30
C SER A 31 -12.22 -6.42 17.24
N SER A 32 -11.02 -5.86 17.24
CA SER A 32 -10.75 -4.58 17.91
C SER A 32 -11.25 -3.37 17.11
N VAL A 33 -11.56 -3.55 15.82
CA VAL A 33 -12.00 -2.47 14.93
C VAL A 33 -13.45 -2.13 15.21
N THR A 34 -13.71 -0.88 15.60
CA THR A 34 -15.05 -0.41 15.97
C THR A 34 -15.72 0.43 14.89
N GLU A 35 -14.92 1.07 14.06
CA GLU A 35 -15.41 1.90 12.96
C GLU A 35 -14.32 2.14 11.92
N TYR A 36 -14.71 2.51 10.71
CA TYR A 36 -13.81 3.09 9.72
C TYR A 36 -14.42 4.32 9.06
N THR A 37 -13.58 5.28 8.71
CA THR A 37 -13.94 6.43 7.91
C THR A 37 -13.25 6.29 6.56
N HIS A 38 -14.02 6.41 5.46
CA HIS A 38 -13.46 6.35 4.11
C HIS A 38 -13.22 7.75 3.55
N VAL A 39 -12.05 7.95 2.95
CA VAL A 39 -11.66 9.18 2.26
C VAL A 39 -10.89 8.84 0.97
N GLU A 40 -11.08 9.65 -0.06
CA GLU A 40 -10.34 9.50 -1.31
C GLU A 40 -9.23 10.57 -1.44
N GLN A 41 -8.16 10.23 -2.18
CA GLN A 41 -7.17 11.21 -2.60
C GLN A 41 -7.83 12.27 -3.53
N PRO A 42 -7.41 13.55 -3.54
CA PRO A 42 -6.32 14.11 -2.70
C PRO A 42 -6.78 14.58 -1.31
N ALA A 43 -8.09 14.53 -0.99
CA ALA A 43 -8.61 15.00 0.29
C ALA A 43 -8.00 14.26 1.49
N ALA A 44 -7.59 13.00 1.31
CA ALA A 44 -6.94 12.20 2.33
C ALA A 44 -5.66 12.86 2.90
N GLN A 45 -4.95 13.67 2.12
CA GLN A 45 -3.71 14.30 2.56
C GLN A 45 -3.91 15.24 3.75
N HIS A 46 -5.09 15.85 3.89
CA HIS A 46 -5.41 16.72 5.02
C HIS A 46 -5.46 15.97 6.37
N PHE A 47 -5.64 14.65 6.34
CA PHE A 47 -5.69 13.83 7.55
C PHE A 47 -4.32 13.36 8.02
N PHE A 48 -3.25 13.72 7.30
CA PHE A 48 -1.88 13.52 7.76
C PHE A 48 -1.39 14.67 8.66
N ASP A 49 -2.20 15.70 8.85
CA ASP A 49 -1.99 16.66 9.93
C ASP A 49 -2.11 15.95 11.30
N PRO A 50 -1.15 16.12 12.24
CA PRO A 50 -1.16 15.41 13.52
C PRO A 50 -2.41 15.66 14.36
N ASP A 51 -3.03 16.85 14.27
CA ASP A 51 -4.25 17.15 15.01
C ASP A 51 -5.47 16.47 14.39
N ALA A 52 -5.59 16.47 13.07
CA ALA A 52 -6.62 15.75 12.36
C ALA A 52 -6.49 14.22 12.58
N ALA A 53 -5.28 13.70 12.54
CA ALA A 53 -4.97 12.28 12.69
C ALA A 53 -5.33 11.67 14.05
N LYS A 54 -5.59 12.46 15.09
CA LYS A 54 -5.99 11.99 16.44
C LYS A 54 -7.29 11.21 16.46
N ASN A 55 -8.12 11.38 15.43
CA ASN A 55 -9.41 10.71 15.34
C ASN A 55 -9.31 9.24 14.92
N TRP A 56 -8.16 8.79 14.42
CA TRP A 56 -7.95 7.43 13.91
C TRP A 56 -6.68 6.82 14.50
N ASP A 57 -6.73 5.53 14.72
CA ASP A 57 -5.64 4.77 15.33
C ASP A 57 -4.73 4.17 14.25
N VAL A 58 -5.31 3.77 13.11
CA VAL A 58 -4.60 3.16 11.97
C VAL A 58 -5.07 3.78 10.66
N PHE A 59 -4.12 4.07 9.77
CA PHE A 59 -4.36 4.47 8.39
C PHE A 59 -4.19 3.25 7.48
N VAL A 60 -5.22 2.95 6.69
CA VAL A 60 -5.20 1.84 5.73
C VAL A 60 -5.21 2.45 4.33
N MET A 61 -4.11 2.33 3.63
CA MET A 61 -3.91 2.89 2.30
C MET A 61 -4.17 1.84 1.22
N TYR A 62 -5.08 2.13 0.32
CA TYR A 62 -5.36 1.43 -0.93
C TYR A 62 -5.46 2.46 -2.05
N ASP A 63 -4.40 3.23 -2.20
CA ASP A 63 -4.33 4.42 -3.04
C ASP A 63 -2.99 4.54 -3.75
N MET A 64 -2.94 5.38 -4.79
CA MET A 64 -1.73 5.64 -5.59
C MET A 64 -1.56 7.15 -5.80
N PRO A 65 -1.31 7.95 -4.76
CA PRO A 65 -1.05 9.36 -4.90
C PRO A 65 0.30 9.62 -5.60
N GLY A 66 0.39 10.80 -6.22
CA GLY A 66 1.60 11.22 -6.93
C GLY A 66 1.73 10.67 -8.35
N ILE A 67 0.69 9.95 -8.86
CA ILE A 67 0.68 9.36 -10.20
C ILE A 67 -0.55 9.84 -10.97
N GLU A 68 -0.30 10.39 -12.16
CA GLU A 68 -1.31 10.73 -13.15
C GLU A 68 -1.08 9.87 -14.40
N PHE A 69 -2.07 9.05 -14.73
CA PHE A 69 -2.04 8.24 -15.95
C PHE A 69 -2.43 9.12 -17.12
N ALA A 70 -1.54 9.25 -18.11
CA ALA A 70 -1.89 9.85 -19.37
C ALA A 70 -2.93 8.98 -20.10
N ASP A 71 -3.72 9.60 -20.97
CA ASP A 71 -4.87 8.99 -21.65
C ASP A 71 -4.61 7.53 -22.09
N SER A 72 -5.55 6.67 -21.75
CA SER A 72 -5.51 5.22 -22.00
C SER A 72 -5.32 4.83 -23.49
N THR A 73 -5.55 5.75 -24.42
CA THR A 73 -5.33 5.57 -25.84
C THR A 73 -3.83 5.55 -26.23
N ALA A 74 -2.96 6.01 -25.34
CA ALA A 74 -1.51 6.07 -25.57
C ALA A 74 -0.77 4.77 -25.18
N ARG A 75 -1.48 3.70 -24.81
CA ARG A 75 -0.88 2.38 -24.51
C ARG A 75 -0.26 1.76 -25.76
N LYS A 76 0.95 2.16 -26.09
CA LYS A 76 1.78 1.49 -27.11
C LYS A 76 2.89 0.71 -26.37
N HIS A 77 2.88 -0.61 -26.54
CA HIS A 77 3.99 -1.50 -26.19
C HIS A 77 4.34 -1.67 -24.70
N GLY A 78 3.34 -1.75 -23.81
CA GLY A 78 3.58 -2.17 -22.41
C GLY A 78 4.10 -1.09 -21.47
N THR A 79 4.41 0.10 -21.96
CA THR A 79 4.72 1.26 -21.11
C THR A 79 3.45 2.02 -20.76
N PHE A 80 3.26 2.31 -19.48
CA PHE A 80 2.22 3.23 -19.04
C PHE A 80 2.80 4.65 -19.08
N PRO A 81 2.35 5.54 -19.98
CA PRO A 81 2.76 6.92 -19.89
C PRO A 81 2.16 7.51 -18.60
N VAL A 82 3.01 7.75 -17.64
CA VAL A 82 2.66 8.34 -16.35
C VAL A 82 3.38 9.66 -16.17
N LYS A 83 2.71 10.58 -15.48
CA LYS A 83 3.31 11.81 -14.98
C LYS A 83 3.35 11.71 -13.46
N PHE A 84 4.49 12.04 -12.90
CA PHE A 84 4.68 12.02 -11.45
C PHE A 84 4.53 13.42 -10.88
N HIS A 85 4.03 13.46 -9.65
CA HIS A 85 3.85 14.68 -8.86
C HIS A 85 4.47 14.48 -7.48
N ASP A 86 5.10 15.50 -6.98
CA ASP A 86 5.66 15.50 -5.64
C ASP A 86 4.54 15.65 -4.59
N PRO A 87 4.69 15.06 -3.40
CA PRO A 87 3.85 15.40 -2.26
C PRO A 87 4.10 16.86 -1.81
N SER A 88 3.12 17.47 -1.17
CA SER A 88 3.34 18.81 -0.58
C SER A 88 4.24 18.74 0.65
N ASP A 89 4.90 19.85 0.96
CA ASP A 89 5.75 19.96 2.15
C ASP A 89 4.96 19.68 3.44
N GLU A 90 3.69 20.11 3.50
CA GLU A 90 2.80 19.86 4.62
C GLU A 90 2.50 18.37 4.78
N PHE A 91 2.26 17.65 3.67
CA PHE A 91 2.03 16.21 3.70
C PHE A 91 3.28 15.45 4.14
N ILE A 92 4.46 15.85 3.66
CA ILE A 92 5.75 15.26 4.07
C ILE A 92 5.96 15.46 5.58
N ALA A 93 5.81 16.69 6.05
CA ALA A 93 5.99 17.02 7.47
C ALA A 93 5.01 16.27 8.37
N GLY A 94 3.72 16.23 7.98
CA GLY A 94 2.68 15.51 8.70
C GLY A 94 2.93 14.00 8.74
N SER A 95 3.30 13.41 7.60
CA SER A 95 3.63 11.98 7.52
C SER A 95 4.79 11.60 8.44
N ARG A 96 5.87 12.39 8.46
CA ARG A 96 7.00 12.18 9.37
C ARG A 96 6.57 12.25 10.82
N ALA A 97 5.81 13.27 11.20
CA ALA A 97 5.31 13.44 12.56
C ALA A 97 4.43 12.26 13.01
N LEU A 98 3.57 11.74 12.12
CA LEU A 98 2.75 10.57 12.40
C LEU A 98 3.58 9.30 12.58
N LEU A 99 4.61 9.08 11.76
CA LEU A 99 5.51 7.95 11.89
C LEU A 99 6.33 8.02 13.18
N GLU A 100 6.87 9.19 13.52
CA GLU A 100 7.58 9.44 14.78
C GLU A 100 6.68 9.20 16.01
N ALA A 101 5.38 9.52 15.88
CA ALA A 101 4.39 9.25 16.93
C ALA A 101 3.93 7.77 16.99
N GLY A 102 4.44 6.90 16.11
CA GLY A 102 4.07 5.48 16.04
C GLY A 102 2.68 5.23 15.48
N LYS A 103 2.16 6.09 14.61
CA LYS A 103 0.87 5.86 13.92
C LYS A 103 0.92 4.58 13.11
N GLY A 104 -0.04 3.68 13.35
CA GLY A 104 -0.20 2.45 12.56
C GLY A 104 -0.55 2.78 11.10
N MET A 105 0.18 2.17 10.15
CA MET A 105 -0.07 2.31 8.72
C MET A 105 -0.07 0.95 8.05
N VAL A 106 -1.08 0.68 7.21
CA VAL A 106 -1.22 -0.55 6.42
C VAL A 106 -1.27 -0.16 4.95
N PHE A 107 -0.36 -0.70 4.17
CA PHE A 107 -0.28 -0.47 2.73
C PHE A 107 -0.80 -1.70 1.99
N LEU A 108 -1.84 -1.53 1.18
CA LEU A 108 -2.47 -2.62 0.46
C LEU A 108 -2.16 -2.54 -1.03
N HIS A 109 -1.71 -3.67 -1.59
CA HIS A 109 -1.60 -3.93 -3.01
C HIS A 109 -0.86 -2.80 -3.77
N HIS A 110 -1.55 -2.03 -4.60
CA HIS A 110 -0.95 -1.01 -5.44
C HIS A 110 -0.45 0.24 -4.68
N SER A 111 -0.68 0.36 -3.38
CA SER A 111 -0.09 1.43 -2.58
C SER A 111 1.44 1.40 -2.56
N ILE A 112 2.06 0.28 -2.94
CA ILE A 112 3.52 0.19 -3.18
C ILE A 112 4.01 1.15 -4.28
N ALA A 113 3.11 1.67 -5.13
CA ALA A 113 3.42 2.65 -6.17
C ALA A 113 3.23 4.11 -5.73
N ALA A 114 2.71 4.36 -4.51
CA ALA A 114 2.43 5.70 -4.02
C ALA A 114 3.69 6.57 -3.91
N TRP A 115 3.55 7.85 -4.23
CA TRP A 115 4.58 8.90 -4.12
C TRP A 115 5.92 8.50 -4.76
N PRO A 116 5.98 8.19 -6.06
CA PRO A 116 7.17 7.64 -6.72
C PRO A 116 8.38 8.58 -6.71
N THR A 117 8.19 9.87 -6.52
CA THR A 117 9.26 10.87 -6.45
C THR A 117 9.82 11.06 -5.04
N TRP A 118 9.16 10.55 -4.00
CA TRP A 118 9.58 10.68 -2.62
C TRP A 118 10.21 9.38 -2.11
N GLU A 119 11.55 9.33 -2.08
CA GLU A 119 12.31 8.12 -1.75
C GLU A 119 12.04 7.62 -0.32
N GLU A 120 11.91 8.53 0.64
CA GLU A 120 11.63 8.17 2.03
C GLU A 120 10.31 7.39 2.17
N TRP A 121 9.30 7.67 1.32
CA TRP A 121 8.05 6.90 1.33
C TRP A 121 8.25 5.44 0.91
N ALA A 122 9.19 5.17 0.01
CA ALA A 122 9.57 3.81 -0.33
C ALA A 122 10.24 3.08 0.84
N HIS A 123 10.97 3.79 1.69
CA HIS A 123 11.54 3.23 2.92
C HIS A 123 10.44 2.88 3.93
N VAL A 124 9.41 3.72 4.06
CA VAL A 124 8.24 3.47 4.93
C VAL A 124 7.45 2.24 4.48
N ILE A 125 7.25 2.08 3.17
CA ILE A 125 6.53 0.93 2.60
C ILE A 125 7.39 -0.34 2.60
N GLY A 126 8.71 -0.20 2.54
CA GLY A 126 9.65 -1.30 2.36
C GLY A 126 9.90 -1.70 0.91
N GLY A 127 9.55 -0.84 -0.04
CA GLY A 127 9.74 -1.10 -1.47
C GLY A 127 9.07 -0.06 -2.36
N ARG A 128 9.20 -0.23 -3.68
CA ARG A 128 8.59 0.68 -4.66
C ARG A 128 8.25 -0.03 -5.96
N PHE A 129 7.04 0.16 -6.46
CA PHE A 129 6.71 -0.19 -7.83
C PHE A 129 7.12 0.94 -8.78
N HIS A 130 7.91 0.61 -9.81
CA HIS A 130 8.38 1.54 -10.83
C HIS A 130 7.50 1.46 -12.09
N TYR A 131 6.70 2.48 -12.37
CA TYR A 131 5.92 2.57 -13.63
C TYR A 131 6.77 2.94 -14.85
N GLN A 132 7.98 3.41 -14.63
CA GLN A 132 9.01 3.69 -15.64
C GLN A 132 10.37 3.50 -14.99
N PRO A 133 11.45 3.27 -15.76
CA PRO A 133 12.79 3.13 -15.19
C PRO A 133 13.12 4.27 -14.23
N GLY A 134 13.72 3.94 -13.10
CA GLY A 134 14.04 4.91 -12.05
C GLY A 134 15.05 4.38 -11.06
N SER A 135 15.50 5.24 -10.16
CA SER A 135 16.48 4.88 -9.13
C SER A 135 15.82 4.79 -7.75
N LEU A 136 16.27 3.85 -6.94
CA LEU A 136 15.92 3.72 -5.52
C LEU A 136 17.21 3.39 -4.74
N ARG A 137 17.55 4.22 -3.76
CA ARG A 137 18.78 4.08 -2.94
C ARG A 137 20.05 4.02 -3.79
N GLY A 138 20.08 4.77 -4.90
CA GLY A 138 21.23 4.80 -5.81
C GLY A 138 21.40 3.58 -6.71
N VAL A 139 20.44 2.66 -6.72
CA VAL A 139 20.36 1.51 -7.63
C VAL A 139 19.33 1.81 -8.71
N ASP A 140 19.71 1.62 -9.98
CA ASP A 140 18.78 1.80 -11.11
C ASP A 140 17.96 0.53 -11.33
N TYR A 141 16.66 0.71 -11.50
CA TYR A 141 15.69 -0.35 -11.77
C TYR A 141 14.98 -0.08 -13.08
N PRO A 142 14.64 -1.13 -13.85
CA PRO A 142 13.71 -1.01 -14.96
C PRO A 142 12.29 -0.69 -14.44
N ASP A 143 11.32 -0.53 -15.32
CA ASP A 143 9.91 -0.60 -14.94
C ASP A 143 9.62 -1.96 -14.29
N SER A 144 8.85 -1.95 -13.22
CA SER A 144 8.61 -3.16 -12.41
C SER A 144 7.81 -4.22 -13.15
N GLY A 145 6.84 -3.82 -13.96
CA GLY A 145 5.95 -4.75 -14.62
C GLY A 145 5.10 -5.57 -13.63
N TYR A 146 4.13 -6.29 -14.20
CA TYR A 146 3.25 -7.18 -13.43
C TYR A 146 2.75 -8.33 -14.33
N ARG A 147 2.25 -9.40 -13.70
CA ARG A 147 1.63 -10.53 -14.38
C ARG A 147 0.34 -10.91 -13.67
N HIS A 148 -0.72 -11.11 -14.45
CA HIS A 148 -2.01 -11.60 -13.96
C HIS A 148 -2.07 -13.12 -13.94
N ASN A 149 -2.96 -13.66 -13.10
CA ASN A 149 -3.32 -15.07 -13.02
C ASN A 149 -2.09 -15.98 -12.81
N VAL A 150 -1.17 -15.56 -11.97
CA VAL A 150 -0.01 -16.37 -11.60
C VAL A 150 -0.41 -17.24 -10.41
N ASN A 151 -0.31 -18.57 -10.58
CA ASN A 151 -0.46 -19.49 -9.47
C ASN A 151 0.89 -19.65 -8.77
N HIS A 152 0.92 -19.41 -7.48
CA HIS A 152 2.12 -19.49 -6.67
C HIS A 152 1.82 -20.00 -5.27
N THR A 153 2.84 -20.51 -4.61
CA THR A 153 2.75 -20.95 -3.23
C THR A 153 3.24 -19.84 -2.31
N ILE A 154 2.45 -19.56 -1.30
CA ILE A 154 2.83 -18.66 -0.21
C ILE A 154 3.29 -19.52 0.97
N GLU A 155 4.41 -19.17 1.55
CA GLU A 155 4.97 -19.77 2.77
C GLU A 155 4.91 -18.77 3.91
N VAL A 156 4.46 -19.22 5.10
CA VAL A 156 4.55 -18.45 6.34
C VAL A 156 5.98 -18.63 6.89
N VAL A 157 6.77 -17.56 6.87
CA VAL A 157 8.18 -17.58 7.32
C VAL A 157 8.35 -17.18 8.78
N ASP A 158 7.52 -16.31 9.31
CA ASP A 158 7.44 -16.00 10.76
C ASP A 158 6.14 -16.54 11.35
N ARG A 159 6.22 -17.71 11.96
CA ARG A 159 5.09 -18.42 12.57
C ARG A 159 4.59 -17.84 13.88
N GLU A 160 5.41 -17.11 14.56
CA GLU A 160 5.10 -16.51 15.86
C GLU A 160 4.38 -15.16 15.70
N HIS A 161 4.40 -14.60 14.49
CA HIS A 161 3.77 -13.32 14.24
C HIS A 161 2.22 -13.41 14.36
N PRO A 162 1.55 -12.54 15.11
CA PRO A 162 0.12 -12.65 15.39
C PRO A 162 -0.77 -12.60 14.15
N ILE A 163 -0.34 -11.94 13.06
CA ILE A 163 -1.10 -11.86 11.80
C ILE A 163 -1.30 -13.24 11.14
N VAL A 164 -0.39 -14.20 11.37
CA VAL A 164 -0.42 -15.51 10.70
C VAL A 164 -0.90 -16.65 11.63
N LYS A 165 -1.41 -16.34 12.80
CA LYS A 165 -1.82 -17.30 13.84
C LYS A 165 -2.70 -18.42 13.30
N ASP A 166 -3.69 -18.09 12.46
CA ASP A 166 -4.69 -19.03 11.94
C ASP A 166 -4.47 -19.36 10.44
N ILE A 167 -3.31 -18.95 9.88
CA ILE A 167 -2.98 -19.21 8.48
C ILE A 167 -2.19 -20.52 8.36
N PRO A 168 -2.54 -21.41 7.40
CA PRO A 168 -1.75 -22.61 7.10
C PRO A 168 -0.29 -22.25 6.80
N SER A 169 0.61 -23.19 7.09
CA SER A 169 2.06 -22.96 6.85
C SER A 169 2.43 -22.64 5.42
N THR A 170 1.66 -23.20 4.50
CA THR A 170 1.74 -22.95 3.07
C THR A 170 0.33 -22.98 2.49
N PHE A 171 0.10 -22.17 1.47
CA PHE A 171 -1.15 -22.23 0.69
C PHE A 171 -0.89 -21.78 -0.74
N GLU A 172 -1.71 -22.27 -1.66
CA GLU A 172 -1.68 -21.81 -3.05
C GLU A 172 -2.54 -20.58 -3.23
N PHE A 173 -2.06 -19.66 -4.04
CA PHE A 173 -2.73 -18.42 -4.34
C PHE A 173 -2.59 -18.09 -5.83
N THR A 174 -3.68 -17.69 -6.46
CA THR A 174 -3.67 -17.28 -7.87
C THR A 174 -4.10 -15.84 -7.96
N ASP A 175 -3.20 -14.95 -8.28
CA ASP A 175 -3.48 -13.52 -8.38
C ASP A 175 -2.48 -12.80 -9.30
N GLU A 176 -2.52 -11.49 -9.25
CA GLU A 176 -1.54 -10.61 -9.87
C GLU A 176 -0.26 -10.59 -9.02
N VAL A 177 0.88 -10.62 -9.69
CA VAL A 177 2.19 -10.48 -9.05
C VAL A 177 2.95 -9.30 -9.66
N TYR A 178 3.67 -8.58 -8.79
CA TYR A 178 4.50 -7.43 -9.16
C TYR A 178 5.98 -7.78 -9.08
N LEU A 179 6.78 -7.27 -10.03
CA LEU A 179 8.23 -7.41 -10.04
C LEU A 179 8.91 -6.18 -9.44
N ALA A 180 8.43 -5.75 -8.29
CA ALA A 180 8.91 -4.55 -7.61
C ALA A 180 10.10 -4.86 -6.70
N PRO A 181 11.11 -3.98 -6.58
CA PRO A 181 12.16 -4.13 -5.58
C PRO A 181 11.58 -4.03 -4.17
N VAL A 182 12.03 -4.94 -3.30
CA VAL A 182 11.75 -4.95 -1.87
C VAL A 182 13.04 -4.59 -1.13
N LEU A 183 12.93 -3.71 -0.15
CA LEU A 183 14.05 -3.28 0.71
C LEU A 183 14.14 -4.24 1.90
N GLU A 184 14.73 -5.42 1.69
CA GLU A 184 14.76 -6.52 2.68
C GLU A 184 15.44 -6.14 4.00
N ASP A 185 16.27 -5.12 4.00
CA ASP A 185 16.90 -4.57 5.22
C ASP A 185 15.98 -3.67 6.06
N LEU A 186 14.80 -3.33 5.53
CA LEU A 186 13.80 -2.46 6.19
C LEU A 186 12.50 -3.18 6.53
N VAL A 187 12.37 -4.46 6.19
CA VAL A 187 11.14 -5.22 6.41
C VAL A 187 11.40 -6.55 7.11
N ASP A 188 10.48 -6.95 7.96
CA ASP A 188 10.44 -8.28 8.54
C ASP A 188 9.40 -9.12 7.78
N PRO A 189 9.80 -10.00 6.85
CA PRO A 189 8.87 -10.75 6.05
C PRO A 189 8.15 -11.80 6.89
N ILE A 190 6.83 -11.77 6.89
CA ILE A 190 5.98 -12.79 7.55
C ILE A 190 5.45 -13.83 6.56
N LEU A 191 5.34 -13.47 5.30
CA LEU A 191 4.93 -14.33 4.18
C LEU A 191 5.95 -14.20 3.05
N ARG A 192 6.18 -15.28 2.32
CA ARG A 192 7.05 -15.30 1.15
C ARG A 192 6.41 -16.09 0.02
N SER A 193 6.49 -15.57 -1.20
CA SER A 193 6.16 -16.31 -2.41
C SER A 193 7.35 -17.15 -2.88
N ASN A 194 7.07 -18.26 -3.54
CA ASN A 194 8.08 -19.09 -4.19
C ASN A 194 8.49 -18.58 -5.60
N LEU A 195 8.07 -17.38 -5.98
CA LEU A 195 8.39 -16.74 -7.26
C LEU A 195 9.68 -15.94 -7.19
#